data_9c31c8d3a020541644b24cb950afe05b
#
_entry.id   9c31c8d3a020541644b24cb950afe05b
#
_cell.length_a   1.000
_cell.length_b   1.000
_cell.length_c   1.000
_cell.angle_alpha   90.00
_cell.angle_beta   90.00
_cell.angle_gamma   90.00
#
_symmetry.space_group_name_H-M   'P 1'
#
loop_
_entity.id
_entity.type
_entity.pdbx_description
1 polymer ?
#
loop_
_entity_poly.entity_id
_entity_poly.type
_entity_poly.pdbx_seq_one_letter_code
_entity_poly.pdbx_strand_id
1 'polypeptide(L)'
;MVEISWNAMAVLLSILFNWGLQNPDAILYGDNVSSLWCMSVNVYHEARGETRTEQIAVSQVVLNRVADPRWPDTPCKVITQNQQFSWYWDTRSDQIHDLRTFRENIYAALLVYTDRTDDVVKGATHYYAHDIIDPPPWGKNMTVANKLGGHT
;
A
#
# COMPACT_ATOMS: atom_id res chain seq x y z
N MET A 1 -12.19 8.50 -5.99
CA MET A 1 -12.19 7.92 -4.63
C MET A 1 -12.18 6.41 -4.74
N VAL A 2 -11.42 5.75 -3.90
CA VAL A 2 -11.40 4.29 -3.88
C VAL A 2 -12.74 3.77 -3.36
N GLU A 3 -13.35 2.85 -4.10
CA GLU A 3 -14.64 2.27 -3.76
C GLU A 3 -14.60 1.54 -2.41
N ILE A 4 -15.66 1.68 -1.62
CA ILE A 4 -15.76 1.03 -0.32
C ILE A 4 -16.54 -0.28 -0.45
N SER A 5 -15.87 -1.40 -0.17
CA SER A 5 -16.53 -2.66 0.14
C SER A 5 -16.86 -2.70 1.63
N TRP A 6 -18.13 -2.70 1.97
CA TRP A 6 -18.56 -2.62 3.38
C TRP A 6 -18.09 -3.81 4.22
N ASN A 7 -18.05 -5.01 3.65
CA ASN A 7 -17.52 -6.19 4.35
C ASN A 7 -16.02 -6.04 4.62
N ALA A 8 -15.27 -5.55 3.64
CA ALA A 8 -13.83 -5.27 3.81
C ALA A 8 -13.58 -4.12 4.79
N MET A 9 -14.40 -3.06 4.74
CA MET A 9 -14.32 -1.96 5.69
C MET A 9 -14.60 -2.44 7.12
N ALA A 10 -15.54 -3.34 7.33
CA ALA A 10 -15.81 -3.91 8.64
C ALA A 10 -14.59 -4.67 9.19
N VAL A 11 -13.87 -5.39 8.34
CA VAL A 11 -12.61 -6.06 8.72
C VAL A 11 -11.56 -5.02 9.12
N LEU A 12 -11.38 -3.96 8.34
CA LEU A 12 -10.45 -2.88 8.67
C LEU A 12 -10.80 -2.25 10.03
N LEU A 13 -12.03 -1.85 10.24
CA LEU A 13 -12.46 -1.21 11.49
C LEU A 13 -12.29 -2.12 12.71
N SER A 14 -12.56 -3.41 12.56
CA SER A 14 -12.33 -4.41 13.61
C SER A 14 -10.85 -4.49 13.99
N ILE A 15 -9.97 -4.53 13.01
CA ILE A 15 -8.52 -4.56 13.23
C ILE A 15 -8.05 -3.27 13.91
N LEU A 16 -8.50 -2.12 13.44
CA LEU A 16 -8.12 -0.83 14.02
C LEU A 16 -8.60 -0.68 15.46
N PHE A 17 -9.80 -1.16 15.76
CA PHE A 17 -10.32 -1.16 17.14
C PHE A 17 -9.42 -2.00 18.06
N ASN A 18 -9.13 -3.24 17.69
CA ASN A 18 -8.25 -4.11 18.47
C ASN A 18 -6.82 -3.56 18.58
N TRP A 19 -6.30 -3.00 17.50
CA TRP A 19 -4.99 -2.37 17.50
C TRP A 19 -4.92 -1.18 18.46
N GLY A 20 -5.94 -0.33 18.46
CA GLY A 20 -6.03 0.82 19.37
C GLY A 20 -6.07 0.43 20.85
N LEU A 21 -6.71 -0.71 21.19
CA LEU A 21 -6.72 -1.23 22.54
C LEU A 21 -5.31 -1.67 23.01
N GLN A 22 -4.50 -2.20 22.11
CA GLN A 22 -3.15 -2.66 22.39
C GLN A 22 -2.09 -1.57 22.27
N ASN A 23 -2.38 -0.51 21.52
CA ASN A 23 -1.49 0.59 21.22
C ASN A 23 -2.21 1.93 21.48
N PRO A 24 -2.43 2.31 22.75
CA PRO A 24 -3.25 3.48 23.08
C PRO A 24 -2.64 4.82 22.65
N ASP A 25 -1.36 4.84 22.29
CA ASP A 25 -0.67 5.98 21.71
C ASP A 25 -0.94 6.15 20.20
N ALA A 26 -1.48 5.11 19.54
CA ALA A 26 -1.83 5.15 18.13
C ALA A 26 -3.25 5.70 17.94
N ILE A 27 -3.35 6.92 17.45
CA ILE A 27 -4.65 7.57 17.19
C ILE A 27 -5.07 7.22 15.75
N LEU A 28 -6.06 6.34 15.62
CA LEU A 28 -6.51 5.81 14.33
C LEU A 28 -8.00 6.14 14.09
N TYR A 29 -8.27 7.39 13.70
CA TYR A 29 -9.63 7.84 13.33
C TYR A 29 -9.59 8.87 12.20
N GLY A 30 -10.75 9.16 11.63
CA GLY A 30 -10.89 10.20 10.61
C GLY A 30 -10.03 9.92 9.37
N ASP A 31 -9.16 10.86 9.03
CA ASP A 31 -8.29 10.77 7.85
C ASP A 31 -7.33 9.58 7.91
N ASN A 32 -6.98 9.10 9.09
CA ASN A 32 -6.16 7.91 9.27
C ASN A 32 -6.89 6.65 8.79
N VAL A 33 -8.19 6.54 9.04
CA VAL A 33 -9.01 5.41 8.55
C VAL A 33 -9.06 5.44 7.02
N SER A 34 -9.29 6.60 6.43
CA SER A 34 -9.29 6.77 4.96
C SER A 34 -7.94 6.40 4.35
N SER A 35 -6.85 6.86 4.93
CA SER A 35 -5.49 6.54 4.47
C SER A 35 -5.21 5.05 4.55
N LEU A 36 -5.56 4.40 5.64
CA LEU A 36 -5.38 2.95 5.83
C LEU A 36 -6.28 2.14 4.91
N TRP A 37 -7.50 2.60 4.64
CA TRP A 37 -8.35 1.98 3.63
C TRP A 37 -7.67 1.98 2.26
N CYS A 38 -7.25 3.14 1.78
CA CYS A 38 -6.59 3.26 0.48
C CYS A 38 -5.30 2.43 0.41
N MET A 39 -4.47 2.49 1.43
CA MET A 39 -3.22 1.71 1.49
C MET A 39 -3.49 0.21 1.49
N SER A 40 -4.45 -0.26 2.28
CA SER A 40 -4.80 -1.68 2.37
C SER A 40 -5.36 -2.22 1.06
N VAL A 41 -6.24 -1.48 0.42
CA VAL A 41 -6.80 -1.84 -0.89
C VAL A 41 -5.69 -1.85 -1.95
N ASN A 42 -4.78 -0.89 -1.91
CA ASN A 42 -3.65 -0.87 -2.83
C ASN A 42 -2.75 -2.09 -2.65
N VAL A 43 -2.41 -2.47 -1.42
CA VAL A 43 -1.64 -3.69 -1.15
C VAL A 43 -2.38 -4.92 -1.68
N TYR A 44 -3.69 -4.99 -1.47
CA TYR A 44 -4.50 -6.11 -1.96
C TYR A 44 -4.39 -6.27 -3.49
N HIS A 45 -4.50 -5.19 -4.23
CA HIS A 45 -4.44 -5.24 -5.70
C HIS A 45 -3.03 -5.39 -6.25
N GLU A 46 -2.03 -4.81 -5.59
CA GLU A 46 -0.65 -4.80 -6.05
C GLU A 46 0.17 -6.02 -5.58
N ALA A 47 -0.11 -6.54 -4.40
CA ALA A 47 0.79 -7.49 -3.74
C ALA A 47 0.08 -8.62 -2.98
N ARG A 48 -1.21 -8.88 -3.22
CA ARG A 48 -1.85 -10.05 -2.62
C ARG A 48 -1.18 -11.33 -3.14
N GLY A 49 -0.98 -12.28 -2.23
CA GLY A 49 -0.24 -13.50 -2.56
C GLY A 49 1.27 -13.38 -2.52
N GLU A 50 1.80 -12.15 -2.41
CA GLU A 50 3.22 -11.90 -2.21
C GLU A 50 3.61 -12.01 -0.73
N THR A 51 4.92 -11.98 -0.47
CA THR A 51 5.43 -12.03 0.91
C THR A 51 5.02 -10.79 1.71
N ARG A 52 5.06 -10.92 3.04
CA ARG A 52 4.83 -9.76 3.92
C ARG A 52 5.82 -8.62 3.64
N THR A 53 7.07 -8.94 3.33
CA THR A 53 8.10 -7.94 2.99
C THR A 53 7.74 -7.17 1.74
N GLU A 54 7.23 -7.82 0.70
CA GLU A 54 6.77 -7.13 -0.52
C GLU A 54 5.53 -6.27 -0.27
N GLN A 55 4.59 -6.74 0.54
CA GLN A 55 3.43 -5.95 0.95
C GLN A 55 3.84 -4.70 1.73
N ILE A 56 4.81 -4.83 2.62
CA ILE A 56 5.42 -3.70 3.35
C ILE A 56 6.09 -2.74 2.35
N ALA A 57 6.85 -3.26 1.40
CA ALA A 57 7.53 -2.45 0.39
C ALA A 57 6.56 -1.59 -0.44
N VAL A 58 5.46 -2.17 -0.90
CA VAL A 58 4.40 -1.43 -1.64
C VAL A 58 3.84 -0.29 -0.79
N SER A 59 3.57 -0.55 0.48
CA SER A 59 3.07 0.47 1.41
C SER A 59 4.10 1.58 1.67
N GLN A 60 5.37 1.23 1.81
CA GLN A 60 6.46 2.20 2.03
C GLN A 60 6.65 3.11 0.83
N VAL A 61 6.55 2.59 -0.40
CA VAL A 61 6.61 3.41 -1.62
C VAL A 61 5.50 4.46 -1.62
N VAL A 62 4.29 4.10 -1.23
CA VAL A 62 3.19 5.07 -1.12
C VAL A 62 3.54 6.19 -0.13
N LEU A 63 4.01 5.86 1.06
CA LEU A 63 4.36 6.88 2.07
C LEU A 63 5.60 7.70 1.67
N ASN A 64 6.56 7.12 0.98
CA ASN A 64 7.70 7.86 0.43
C ASN A 64 7.23 8.91 -0.58
N ARG A 65 6.25 8.57 -1.43
CA ARG A 65 5.63 9.54 -2.34
C ARG A 65 4.90 10.64 -1.58
N VAL A 66 4.13 10.30 -0.56
CA VAL A 66 3.43 11.29 0.29
C VAL A 66 4.42 12.30 0.90
N ALA A 67 5.60 11.85 1.32
CA ALA A 67 6.64 12.70 1.89
C ALA A 67 7.44 13.52 0.88
N ASP A 68 7.33 13.21 -0.41
CA ASP A 68 8.08 13.86 -1.50
C ASP A 68 7.20 14.95 -2.14
N PRO A 69 7.68 16.22 -2.20
CA PRO A 69 6.89 17.33 -2.75
C PRO A 69 6.44 17.15 -4.21
N ARG A 70 7.07 16.25 -4.95
CA ARG A 70 6.69 15.95 -6.34
C ARG A 70 5.37 15.15 -6.46
N TRP A 71 4.86 14.62 -5.36
CA TRP A 71 3.69 13.75 -5.31
C TRP A 71 2.58 14.37 -4.48
N PRO A 72 1.33 13.89 -4.60
CA PRO A 72 0.26 14.29 -3.69
C PRO A 72 0.59 14.00 -2.21
N ASP A 73 -0.07 14.69 -1.33
CA ASP A 73 0.26 14.74 0.10
C ASP A 73 -0.55 13.77 0.99
N THR A 74 -1.35 12.90 0.39
CA THR A 74 -2.08 11.85 1.12
C THR A 74 -1.99 10.51 0.42
N PRO A 75 -2.07 9.39 1.15
CA PRO A 75 -2.06 8.05 0.54
C PRO A 75 -3.16 7.86 -0.50
N CYS A 76 -4.40 8.28 -0.21
CA CYS A 76 -5.49 8.14 -1.16
C CYS A 76 -5.24 8.94 -2.45
N LYS A 77 -4.72 10.15 -2.36
CA LYS A 77 -4.40 10.97 -3.54
C LYS A 77 -3.24 10.38 -4.35
N VAL A 78 -2.22 9.83 -3.69
CA VAL A 78 -1.12 9.13 -4.37
C VAL A 78 -1.63 7.92 -5.14
N ILE A 79 -2.47 7.11 -4.51
CA ILE A 79 -2.99 5.85 -5.07
C ILE A 79 -3.95 6.12 -6.24
N THR A 80 -4.77 7.15 -6.15
CA THR A 80 -5.74 7.51 -7.18
C THR A 80 -5.18 8.44 -8.25
N GLN A 81 -3.91 8.82 -8.17
CA GLN A 81 -3.26 9.65 -9.17
C GLN A 81 -3.25 8.95 -10.54
N ASN A 82 -3.50 9.72 -11.58
CA ASN A 82 -3.66 9.18 -12.94
C ASN A 82 -2.47 8.30 -13.36
N GLN A 83 -2.77 7.08 -13.80
CA GLN A 83 -1.82 6.08 -14.35
C GLN A 83 -0.70 5.62 -13.37
N GLN A 84 -0.86 5.82 -12.06
CA GLN A 84 0.15 5.37 -11.09
C GLN A 84 -0.07 3.92 -10.65
N PHE A 85 -1.31 3.56 -10.34
CA PHE A 85 -1.66 2.19 -9.95
C PHE A 85 -2.71 1.66 -10.92
N SER A 86 -2.34 0.66 -11.70
CA SER A 86 -3.14 0.16 -12.82
C SER A 86 -4.51 -0.38 -12.40
N TRP A 87 -4.60 -1.00 -11.23
CA TRP A 87 -5.86 -1.57 -10.74
C TRP A 87 -6.97 -0.54 -10.58
N TYR A 88 -6.61 0.69 -10.22
CA TYR A 88 -7.59 1.77 -10.05
C TYR A 88 -8.14 2.29 -11.39
N TRP A 89 -7.32 2.22 -12.44
CA TRP A 89 -7.61 2.79 -13.75
C TRP A 89 -7.99 1.76 -14.81
N ASP A 90 -7.92 0.47 -14.48
CA ASP A 90 -8.37 -0.58 -15.40
C ASP A 90 -9.91 -0.74 -15.40
N THR A 91 -10.41 -1.63 -16.25
CA THR A 91 -11.86 -1.88 -16.36
C THR A 91 -12.32 -3.05 -15.48
N ARG A 92 -11.45 -3.62 -14.68
CA ARG A 92 -11.75 -4.75 -13.82
C ARG A 92 -12.42 -4.28 -12.54
N SER A 93 -13.16 -5.18 -11.89
CA SER A 93 -13.75 -4.90 -10.58
C SER A 93 -12.67 -4.71 -9.52
N ASP A 94 -12.80 -3.64 -8.72
CA ASP A 94 -11.91 -3.34 -7.59
C ASP A 94 -12.39 -3.96 -6.28
N GLN A 95 -13.38 -4.84 -6.33
CA GLN A 95 -13.94 -5.45 -5.13
C GLN A 95 -12.93 -6.37 -4.43
N ILE A 96 -13.02 -6.38 -3.12
CA ILE A 96 -12.23 -7.27 -2.26
C ILE A 96 -13.00 -8.59 -2.12
N HIS A 97 -12.54 -9.64 -2.80
CA HIS A 97 -13.19 -10.95 -2.80
C HIS A 97 -12.66 -11.91 -1.73
N ASP A 98 -11.41 -11.74 -1.30
CA ASP A 98 -10.75 -12.57 -0.30
C ASP A 98 -10.48 -11.74 0.96
N LEU A 99 -11.41 -11.82 1.92
CA LEU A 99 -11.31 -11.07 3.16
C LEU A 99 -10.18 -11.58 4.07
N ARG A 100 -9.81 -12.85 3.97
CA ARG A 100 -8.68 -13.39 4.73
C ARG A 100 -7.37 -12.79 4.25
N THR A 101 -7.15 -12.76 2.95
CA THR A 101 -5.98 -12.11 2.35
C THR A 101 -5.99 -10.60 2.63
N PHE A 102 -7.14 -9.95 2.52
CA PHE A 102 -7.25 -8.52 2.82
C PHE A 102 -6.87 -8.20 4.27
N ARG A 103 -7.22 -9.07 5.21
CA ARG A 103 -6.80 -8.94 6.62
C ARG A 103 -5.28 -8.85 6.74
N GLU A 104 -4.53 -9.71 6.05
CA GLU A 104 -3.08 -9.69 6.04
C GLU A 104 -2.53 -8.41 5.40
N ASN A 105 -3.18 -7.94 4.35
CA ASN A 105 -2.80 -6.69 3.67
C ASN A 105 -3.00 -5.46 4.58
N ILE A 106 -4.07 -5.45 5.37
CA ILE A 106 -4.31 -4.40 6.37
C ILE A 106 -3.17 -4.35 7.39
N TYR A 107 -2.73 -5.51 7.90
CA TYR A 107 -1.64 -5.55 8.86
C TYR A 107 -0.34 -5.01 8.27
N ALA A 108 0.00 -5.35 7.04
CA ALA A 108 1.17 -4.80 6.36
C ALA A 108 1.09 -3.26 6.25
N ALA A 109 -0.03 -2.75 5.77
CA ALA A 109 -0.26 -1.30 5.66
C ALA A 109 -0.21 -0.61 7.03
N LEU A 110 -0.83 -1.20 8.04
CA LEU A 110 -0.90 -0.65 9.39
C LEU A 110 0.49 -0.56 10.05
N LEU A 111 1.32 -1.60 9.91
CA LEU A 111 2.69 -1.60 10.41
C LEU A 111 3.52 -0.47 9.79
N VAL A 112 3.39 -0.25 8.49
CA VAL A 112 4.09 0.83 7.77
C VAL A 112 3.54 2.19 8.19
N TYR A 113 2.22 2.35 8.22
CA TYR A 113 1.57 3.61 8.55
C TYR A 113 1.90 4.08 9.97
N THR A 114 2.09 3.16 10.90
CA THR A 114 2.44 3.44 12.30
C THR A 114 3.95 3.38 12.57
N ASP A 115 4.77 3.31 11.54
CA ASP A 115 6.24 3.30 11.61
C ASP A 115 6.80 2.16 12.51
N ARG A 116 6.27 0.96 12.29
CA ARG A 116 6.67 -0.25 13.04
C ARG A 116 7.37 -1.30 12.17
N THR A 117 8.03 -0.85 11.10
CA THR A 117 8.81 -1.71 10.20
C THR A 117 10.15 -1.06 9.87
N ASP A 118 11.14 -1.90 9.55
CA ASP A 118 12.36 -1.41 8.93
C ASP A 118 12.07 -0.88 7.52
N ASP A 119 12.86 0.10 7.07
CA ASP A 119 12.79 0.60 5.70
C ASP A 119 13.41 -0.41 4.74
N VAL A 120 12.58 -1.19 4.07
CA VAL A 120 13.02 -2.22 3.12
C VAL A 120 13.21 -1.70 1.70
N VAL A 121 12.76 -0.47 1.41
CA VAL A 121 12.85 0.14 0.08
C VAL A 121 13.87 1.28 0.00
N LYS A 122 14.49 1.66 1.11
CA LYS A 122 15.54 2.69 1.18
C LYS A 122 15.12 4.02 0.54
N GLY A 123 13.91 4.48 0.84
CA GLY A 123 13.36 5.71 0.32
C GLY A 123 12.87 5.67 -1.12
N ALA A 124 12.83 4.52 -1.77
CA ALA A 124 12.38 4.39 -3.15
C ALA A 124 10.93 4.86 -3.34
N THR A 125 10.68 5.50 -4.48
CA THR A 125 9.35 5.97 -4.91
C THR A 125 8.83 5.24 -6.16
N HIS A 126 9.63 4.34 -6.73
CA HIS A 126 9.30 3.57 -7.93
C HIS A 126 9.64 2.10 -7.73
N TYR A 127 8.85 1.23 -8.36
CA TYR A 127 9.15 -0.19 -8.45
C TYR A 127 8.54 -0.79 -9.72
N TYR A 128 9.02 -1.95 -10.11
CA TYR A 128 8.45 -2.74 -11.19
C TYR A 128 8.63 -4.24 -10.92
N ALA A 129 7.80 -5.06 -11.52
CA ALA A 129 7.85 -6.52 -11.40
C ALA A 129 8.89 -7.09 -12.39
N HIS A 130 10.12 -7.29 -11.93
CA HIS A 130 11.23 -7.73 -12.78
C HIS A 130 11.08 -9.16 -13.31
N ASP A 131 10.24 -9.97 -12.69
CA ASP A 131 9.94 -11.32 -13.16
C ASP A 131 8.98 -11.33 -14.36
N ILE A 132 8.29 -10.20 -14.62
CA ILE A 132 7.24 -10.11 -15.63
C ILE A 132 7.65 -9.19 -16.78
N ILE A 133 8.37 -8.11 -16.49
CA ILE A 133 8.74 -7.10 -17.48
C ILE A 133 10.22 -6.75 -17.40
N ASP A 134 10.78 -6.35 -18.55
CA ASP A 134 12.10 -5.74 -18.59
C ASP A 134 12.12 -4.37 -17.90
N PRO A 135 13.28 -3.87 -17.45
CA PRO A 135 13.39 -2.57 -16.85
C PRO A 135 12.70 -1.48 -17.70
N PRO A 136 11.74 -0.73 -17.14
CA PRO A 136 11.05 0.31 -17.88
C PRO A 136 12.01 1.47 -18.24
N PRO A 137 11.70 2.27 -19.27
CA PRO A 137 12.57 3.37 -19.69
C PRO A 137 12.98 4.34 -18.59
N TRP A 138 12.07 4.62 -17.64
CA TRP A 138 12.36 5.49 -16.50
C TRP A 138 13.41 4.90 -15.54
N GLY A 139 13.52 3.57 -15.49
CA GLY A 139 14.48 2.88 -14.61
C GLY A 139 15.93 2.99 -15.06
N LYS A 140 16.19 3.35 -16.32
CA LYS A 140 17.55 3.39 -16.88
C LYS A 140 18.47 4.39 -16.18
N ASN A 141 17.91 5.45 -15.64
CA ASN A 141 18.66 6.52 -14.96
C ASN A 141 18.50 6.47 -13.44
N MET A 142 17.92 5.37 -12.91
CA MET A 142 17.70 5.20 -11.48
C MET A 142 18.64 4.15 -10.91
N THR A 143 19.01 4.34 -9.64
CA THR A 143 19.76 3.35 -8.87
C THR A 143 18.79 2.35 -8.25
N VAL A 144 19.11 1.07 -8.35
CA VAL A 144 18.35 0.02 -7.67
C VAL A 144 18.56 0.14 -6.17
N ALA A 145 17.47 0.38 -5.43
CA ALA A 145 17.50 0.46 -3.98
C ALA A 145 17.47 -0.93 -3.35
N ASN A 146 16.60 -1.81 -3.87
CA ASN A 146 16.47 -3.19 -3.38
C ASN A 146 15.79 -4.08 -4.42
N LYS A 147 15.94 -5.39 -4.26
CA LYS A 147 15.19 -6.42 -4.98
C LYS A 147 14.50 -7.30 -3.96
N LEU A 148 13.18 -7.41 -4.05
CA LEU A 148 12.35 -8.14 -3.12
C LEU A 148 11.41 -9.08 -3.89
N GLY A 149 11.60 -10.39 -3.77
CA GLY A 149 10.83 -11.35 -4.54
C GLY A 149 10.87 -11.02 -6.03
N GLY A 150 9.72 -10.82 -6.66
CA GLY A 150 9.58 -10.45 -8.06
C GLY A 150 9.69 -8.95 -8.38
N HIS A 151 10.04 -8.09 -7.40
CA HIS A 151 10.03 -6.63 -7.56
C HIS A 151 11.41 -5.98 -7.38
N THR A 152 11.66 -4.94 -8.16
CA THR A 152 12.84 -4.08 -8.06
C THR A 152 12.43 -2.64 -7.85
#